data_555d0235d5a672370ddcd0466cff250e
#
_entry.id   555d0235d5a672370ddcd0466cff250e
#
_cell.length_a   1.000
_cell.length_b   1.000
_cell.length_c   1.000
_cell.angle_alpha   90.00
_cell.angle_beta   90.00
_cell.angle_gamma   90.00
#
_symmetry.space_group_name_H-M   'P 1'
#
loop_
_entity.id
_entity.type
_entity.pdbx_description
1 polymer ?
#
loop_
_entity_poly.entity_id
_entity_poly.type
_entity_poly.pdbx_seq_one_letter_code
_entity_poly.pdbx_strand_id
1 'polypeptide(L)'
;MLEPRASEAITRLVTSVLSVRPLMEGLAVPVRVVPVARDAAGSPETWPAARWRGLERLLDRVTREAGVTGLSLSRSTAAGDLQVFERVISDRLALADLADAVGTPPDELPAQAGQVIAAAVADGFDVSFHKDTVVSHDGVPLNVYGAGSGDEAVVLVPACGMPAALAETWMRFLARDRRVLAWESRGLFGPAARSGDCAVDVTAQAADLFTVMDHYAVPRAHIVGLCGGAVIALAAAAGQPARISSLSLWHGAYEFGSGSPRTRFQNDLIELMTIAAHSRAAARSVQTAFCQVALRTTPAETAHLVLYPYTNPELFYRYCRLNGSIATTDVEPYLTKVEQPTLVVTSEDDETAHPQGSRQVAEGLPNGRLRVEPHGDHSSLFHADTTLMQVAVDFIAERGHDPRGEPLSIDCPRFV
;
A
#
# COMPACT_ATOMS: atom_id res chain seq x y z
N MET A 1 -34.67 11.30 9.90
CA MET A 1 -33.88 10.37 9.08
C MET A 1 -32.63 11.10 8.64
N LEU A 2 -31.48 10.42 8.61
CA LEU A 2 -30.24 10.99 8.09
C LEU A 2 -30.37 11.11 6.56
N GLU A 3 -29.99 12.26 6.00
CA GLU A 3 -30.01 12.43 4.54
C GLU A 3 -28.95 11.52 3.88
N PRO A 4 -29.19 11.00 2.66
CA PRO A 4 -28.24 10.12 1.98
C PRO A 4 -26.82 10.72 1.85
N ARG A 5 -26.73 12.03 1.55
CA ARG A 5 -25.47 12.77 1.44
C ARG A 5 -24.71 12.81 2.77
N ALA A 6 -25.40 12.99 3.88
CA ALA A 6 -24.80 12.99 5.20
C ALA A 6 -24.33 11.58 5.61
N SER A 7 -25.11 10.54 5.29
CA SER A 7 -24.73 9.15 5.51
C SER A 7 -23.44 8.79 4.77
N GLU A 8 -23.35 9.12 3.49
CA GLU A 8 -22.16 8.90 2.67
C GLU A 8 -20.93 9.67 3.21
N ALA A 9 -21.10 10.91 3.65
CA ALA A 9 -20.02 11.71 4.21
C ALA A 9 -19.51 11.12 5.54
N ILE A 10 -20.40 10.60 6.39
CA ILE A 10 -20.01 9.91 7.63
C ILE A 10 -19.26 8.61 7.29
N THR A 11 -19.73 7.82 6.33
CA THR A 11 -19.03 6.61 5.88
C THR A 11 -17.62 6.94 5.40
N ARG A 12 -17.47 7.97 4.57
CA ARG A 12 -16.15 8.44 4.11
C ARG A 12 -15.23 8.87 5.26
N LEU A 13 -15.78 9.58 6.27
CA LEU A 13 -15.00 9.94 7.46
C LEU A 13 -14.49 8.69 8.19
N VAL A 14 -15.37 7.71 8.43
CA VAL A 14 -14.99 6.45 9.10
C VAL A 14 -13.89 5.73 8.34
N THR A 15 -14.06 5.55 7.03
CA THR A 15 -13.05 4.93 6.16
C THR A 15 -11.73 5.71 6.19
N SER A 16 -11.78 7.05 6.18
CA SER A 16 -10.58 7.89 6.28
C SER A 16 -9.89 7.74 7.63
N VAL A 17 -10.64 7.74 8.74
CA VAL A 17 -10.08 7.53 10.10
C VAL A 17 -9.44 6.14 10.22
N LEU A 18 -10.08 5.11 9.70
CA LEU A 18 -9.51 3.76 9.68
C LEU A 18 -8.22 3.70 8.84
N SER A 19 -8.20 4.34 7.69
CA SER A 19 -7.04 4.34 6.78
C SER A 19 -5.82 5.10 7.32
N VAL A 20 -6.00 6.09 8.19
CA VAL A 20 -4.88 6.80 8.84
C VAL A 20 -4.38 6.10 10.12
N ARG A 21 -5.02 5.02 10.58
CA ARG A 21 -4.62 4.29 11.80
C ARG A 21 -3.14 3.89 11.79
N PRO A 22 -2.58 3.27 10.73
CA PRO A 22 -1.16 2.92 10.72
C PRO A 22 -0.27 4.14 10.92
N LEU A 23 -0.60 5.27 10.27
CA LEU A 23 0.14 6.51 10.39
C LEU A 23 0.12 7.05 11.84
N MET A 24 -1.06 7.02 12.51
CA MET A 24 -1.22 7.43 13.91
C MET A 24 -0.42 6.54 14.87
N GLU A 25 -0.42 5.23 14.65
CA GLU A 25 0.37 4.27 15.43
C GLU A 25 1.88 4.50 15.27
N GLY A 26 2.32 4.83 14.05
CA GLY A 26 3.71 5.17 13.76
C GLY A 26 4.17 6.49 14.37
N LEU A 27 3.32 7.52 14.38
CA LEU A 27 3.62 8.82 14.98
C LEU A 27 3.70 8.74 16.52
N ALA A 28 2.80 7.97 17.14
CA ALA A 28 2.70 7.80 18.60
C ALA A 28 2.61 9.12 19.39
N VAL A 29 2.13 10.18 18.76
CA VAL A 29 1.90 11.50 19.35
C VAL A 29 0.52 12.04 18.93
N PRO A 30 -0.10 12.94 19.73
CA PRO A 30 -1.33 13.59 19.31
C PRO A 30 -1.13 14.41 18.03
N VAL A 31 -2.10 14.33 17.13
CA VAL A 31 -2.11 15.04 15.85
C VAL A 31 -3.30 15.98 15.80
N ARG A 32 -3.03 17.23 15.48
CA ARG A 32 -4.07 18.23 15.23
C ARG A 32 -4.58 18.07 13.81
N VAL A 33 -5.90 18.05 13.66
CA VAL A 33 -6.54 18.07 12.36
C VAL A 33 -7.40 19.32 12.21
N VAL A 34 -7.43 19.86 11.01
CA VAL A 34 -8.15 21.07 10.68
C VAL A 34 -9.09 20.83 9.50
N PRO A 35 -10.25 21.49 9.44
CA PRO A 35 -11.04 21.52 8.22
C PRO A 35 -10.28 22.35 7.16
N VAL A 36 -9.82 21.72 6.09
CA VAL A 36 -9.19 22.39 4.96
C VAL A 36 -10.28 22.76 3.97
N ALA A 37 -10.54 24.05 3.76
CA ALA A 37 -11.47 24.54 2.78
C ALA A 37 -10.86 24.47 1.36
N ARG A 38 -11.63 24.02 0.39
CA ARG A 38 -11.23 23.99 -1.02
C ARG A 38 -11.49 25.32 -1.76
N ASP A 39 -12.38 26.15 -1.19
CA ASP A 39 -12.73 27.47 -1.71
C ASP A 39 -12.93 28.49 -0.57
N ALA A 40 -12.94 29.77 -0.94
CA ALA A 40 -13.08 30.87 0.02
C ALA A 40 -14.52 31.03 0.58
N ALA A 41 -15.52 30.43 -0.07
CA ALA A 41 -16.93 30.62 0.30
C ALA A 41 -17.33 29.79 1.52
N GLY A 42 -16.60 28.72 1.82
CA GLY A 42 -16.83 27.81 2.96
C GLY A 42 -15.79 27.91 4.07
N SER A 43 -15.04 29.02 4.19
CA SER A 43 -13.95 29.15 5.16
C SER A 43 -14.39 28.77 6.57
N PRO A 44 -13.70 27.81 7.21
CA PRO A 44 -14.00 27.40 8.59
C PRO A 44 -13.95 28.55 9.61
N GLU A 45 -13.23 29.63 9.31
CA GLU A 45 -13.12 30.81 10.15
C GLU A 45 -14.49 31.47 10.43
N THR A 46 -15.42 31.34 9.48
CA THR A 46 -16.77 31.93 9.58
C THR A 46 -17.80 30.97 10.22
N TRP A 47 -17.40 29.78 10.62
CA TRP A 47 -18.35 28.79 11.13
C TRP A 47 -18.87 29.15 12.53
N PRO A 48 -20.19 29.01 12.77
CA PRO A 48 -20.75 29.20 14.08
C PRO A 48 -20.23 28.16 15.09
N ALA A 49 -20.13 28.52 16.34
CA ALA A 49 -19.66 27.66 17.42
C ALA A 49 -20.42 26.31 17.52
N ALA A 50 -21.70 26.27 17.15
CA ALA A 50 -22.50 25.04 17.12
C ALA A 50 -21.96 24.04 16.07
N ARG A 51 -21.57 24.53 14.89
CA ARG A 51 -21.00 23.70 13.82
C ARG A 51 -19.68 23.04 14.25
N TRP A 52 -18.80 23.82 14.89
CA TRP A 52 -17.55 23.32 15.46
C TRP A 52 -17.79 22.23 16.51
N ARG A 53 -18.69 22.46 17.46
CA ARG A 53 -19.02 21.46 18.49
C ARG A 53 -19.63 20.18 17.89
N GLY A 54 -20.45 20.31 16.87
CA GLY A 54 -21.04 19.17 16.18
C GLY A 54 -19.99 18.32 15.47
N LEU A 55 -19.06 18.95 14.76
CA LEU A 55 -17.97 18.28 14.08
C LEU A 55 -17.01 17.58 15.06
N GLU A 56 -16.67 18.25 16.18
CA GLU A 56 -15.85 17.69 17.24
C GLU A 56 -16.46 16.41 17.82
N ARG A 57 -17.74 16.46 18.20
CA ARG A 57 -18.46 15.27 18.70
C ARG A 57 -18.53 14.12 17.70
N LEU A 58 -18.74 14.44 16.42
CA LEU A 58 -18.77 13.42 15.37
C LEU A 58 -17.39 12.77 15.19
N LEU A 59 -16.34 13.58 15.14
CA LEU A 59 -14.96 13.06 15.06
C LEU A 59 -14.61 12.20 16.27
N ASP A 60 -14.89 12.66 17.48
CA ASP A 60 -14.65 11.92 18.73
C ASP A 60 -15.40 10.58 18.76
N ARG A 61 -16.61 10.55 18.25
CA ARG A 61 -17.39 9.32 18.17
C ARG A 61 -16.79 8.35 17.17
N VAL A 62 -16.47 8.84 15.96
CA VAL A 62 -15.89 8.01 14.89
C VAL A 62 -14.53 7.45 15.33
N THR A 63 -13.65 8.27 15.90
CA THR A 63 -12.34 7.83 16.37
C THR A 63 -12.44 6.79 17.48
N ARG A 64 -13.38 6.94 18.39
CA ARG A 64 -13.63 5.98 19.47
C ARG A 64 -14.15 4.63 18.93
N GLU A 65 -15.12 4.64 18.04
CA GLU A 65 -15.69 3.42 17.44
C GLU A 65 -14.68 2.74 16.48
N ALA A 66 -13.85 3.53 15.80
CA ALA A 66 -12.77 3.04 14.97
C ALA A 66 -11.52 2.57 15.77
N GLY A 67 -11.46 2.83 17.09
CA GLY A 67 -10.29 2.49 17.91
C GLY A 67 -9.03 3.30 17.55
N VAL A 68 -9.17 4.50 16.97
CA VAL A 68 -8.08 5.40 16.62
C VAL A 68 -7.97 6.49 17.68
N THR A 69 -6.80 6.63 18.28
CA THR A 69 -6.52 7.61 19.35
C THR A 69 -5.59 8.71 18.88
N GLY A 70 -5.61 9.85 19.56
CA GLY A 70 -4.63 10.92 19.34
C GLY A 70 -5.02 11.92 18.26
N LEU A 71 -6.19 11.84 17.61
CA LEU A 71 -6.69 12.87 16.72
C LEU A 71 -7.46 13.93 17.52
N SER A 72 -7.19 15.20 17.28
CA SER A 72 -7.87 16.33 17.92
C SER A 72 -8.20 17.42 16.90
N LEU A 73 -9.48 17.89 16.92
CA LEU A 73 -9.91 18.99 16.05
C LEU A 73 -9.32 20.30 16.52
N SER A 74 -8.68 21.04 15.64
CA SER A 74 -8.18 22.39 15.90
C SER A 74 -9.01 23.42 15.14
N ARG A 75 -9.28 24.55 15.81
CA ARG A 75 -9.97 25.70 15.20
C ARG A 75 -9.03 26.65 14.48
N SER A 76 -7.72 26.47 14.61
CA SER A 76 -6.75 27.23 13.82
C SER A 76 -6.80 26.77 12.37
N THR A 77 -7.07 27.69 11.46
CA THR A 77 -7.25 27.41 10.03
C THR A 77 -6.02 27.75 9.18
N ALA A 78 -4.97 28.27 9.81
CA ALA A 78 -3.74 28.60 9.12
C ALA A 78 -3.03 27.33 8.64
N ALA A 79 -3.33 26.89 7.41
CA ALA A 79 -2.71 25.72 6.80
C ALA A 79 -1.17 25.78 6.77
N GLY A 80 -0.60 26.99 6.84
CA GLY A 80 0.86 27.21 6.95
C GLY A 80 1.49 26.72 8.25
N ASP A 81 0.71 26.59 9.33
CA ASP A 81 1.19 26.18 10.65
C ASP A 81 1.14 24.65 10.86
N LEU A 82 0.59 23.91 9.89
CA LEU A 82 0.48 22.46 9.99
C LEU A 82 1.80 21.78 9.65
N GLN A 83 2.20 20.85 10.52
CA GLN A 83 3.27 19.93 10.19
C GLN A 83 2.84 18.97 9.06
N VAL A 84 3.81 18.33 8.42
CA VAL A 84 3.57 17.46 7.27
C VAL A 84 2.47 16.43 7.54
N PHE A 85 2.55 15.70 8.63
CA PHE A 85 1.57 14.66 8.97
C PHE A 85 0.22 15.23 9.38
N GLU A 86 0.19 16.39 10.07
CA GLU A 86 -1.06 17.09 10.38
C GLU A 86 -1.82 17.47 9.10
N ARG A 87 -1.08 17.95 8.08
CA ARG A 87 -1.65 18.31 6.77
C ARG A 87 -2.18 17.07 6.06
N VAL A 88 -1.37 16.02 5.91
CA VAL A 88 -1.75 14.80 5.19
C VAL A 88 -3.00 14.15 5.82
N ILE A 89 -3.06 14.09 7.15
CA ILE A 89 -4.22 13.55 7.86
C ILE A 89 -5.44 14.47 7.71
N SER A 90 -5.26 15.79 7.81
CA SER A 90 -6.36 16.75 7.63
C SER A 90 -6.97 16.68 6.21
N ASP A 91 -6.11 16.59 5.19
CA ASP A 91 -6.54 16.45 3.80
C ASP A 91 -7.30 15.12 3.59
N ARG A 92 -6.82 14.03 4.19
CA ARG A 92 -7.47 12.72 4.12
C ARG A 92 -8.82 12.68 4.80
N LEU A 93 -8.99 13.33 5.96
CA LEU A 93 -10.25 13.37 6.69
C LEU A 93 -11.29 14.26 6.00
N ALA A 94 -10.91 15.23 5.18
CA ALA A 94 -11.79 16.14 4.44
C ALA A 94 -12.90 16.74 5.31
N LEU A 95 -12.56 17.24 6.50
CA LEU A 95 -13.52 17.67 7.52
C LEU A 95 -14.40 18.86 7.09
N ALA A 96 -13.94 19.69 6.16
CA ALA A 96 -14.75 20.77 5.58
C ALA A 96 -15.91 20.20 4.74
N ASP A 97 -15.60 19.27 3.84
CA ASP A 97 -16.60 18.60 2.98
C ASP A 97 -17.65 17.85 3.84
N LEU A 98 -17.19 17.19 4.92
CA LEU A 98 -18.07 16.55 5.90
C LEU A 98 -19.00 17.55 6.55
N ALA A 99 -18.47 18.68 7.06
CA ALA A 99 -19.25 19.69 7.74
C ALA A 99 -20.29 20.35 6.81
N ASP A 100 -19.99 20.45 5.52
CA ASP A 100 -20.95 20.92 4.50
C ASP A 100 -22.05 19.89 4.21
N ALA A 101 -21.71 18.61 4.18
CA ALA A 101 -22.67 17.54 3.91
C ALA A 101 -23.63 17.29 5.09
N VAL A 102 -23.12 17.42 6.32
CA VAL A 102 -23.90 17.18 7.56
C VAL A 102 -24.62 18.43 8.04
N GLY A 103 -24.20 19.61 7.60
CA GLY A 103 -24.72 20.91 8.07
C GLY A 103 -24.29 21.20 9.52
N THR A 104 -25.19 21.78 10.32
CA THR A 104 -24.99 21.92 11.77
C THR A 104 -25.49 20.65 12.46
N PRO A 105 -24.61 19.73 12.89
CA PRO A 105 -25.08 18.53 13.57
C PRO A 105 -25.88 18.89 14.82
N PRO A 106 -27.01 18.20 15.11
CA PRO A 106 -27.75 18.38 16.32
C PRO A 106 -26.91 18.09 17.56
N ASP A 107 -27.35 18.57 18.72
CA ASP A 107 -26.62 18.35 19.98
C ASP A 107 -26.49 16.85 20.33
N GLU A 108 -27.42 16.02 19.88
CA GLU A 108 -27.32 14.56 19.92
C GLU A 108 -27.26 14.01 18.48
N LEU A 109 -26.25 13.20 18.20
CA LEU A 109 -26.18 12.52 16.92
C LEU A 109 -27.34 11.54 16.76
N PRO A 110 -28.07 11.55 15.64
CA PRO A 110 -29.17 10.62 15.41
C PRO A 110 -28.72 9.17 15.59
N ALA A 111 -29.59 8.30 16.10
CA ALA A 111 -29.30 6.86 16.24
C ALA A 111 -28.81 6.23 14.91
N GLN A 112 -29.34 6.71 13.77
CA GLN A 112 -28.94 6.30 12.44
C GLN A 112 -27.46 6.64 12.15
N ALA A 113 -26.90 7.74 12.65
CA ALA A 113 -25.47 8.04 12.48
C ALA A 113 -24.62 6.97 13.17
N GLY A 114 -25.01 6.48 14.34
CA GLY A 114 -24.35 5.37 15.00
C GLY A 114 -24.40 4.08 14.19
N GLN A 115 -25.51 3.77 13.54
CA GLN A 115 -25.62 2.59 12.66
C GLN A 115 -24.71 2.71 11.43
N VAL A 116 -24.63 3.89 10.81
CA VAL A 116 -23.75 4.16 9.68
C VAL A 116 -22.28 4.01 10.09
N ILE A 117 -21.88 4.56 11.24
CA ILE A 117 -20.51 4.45 11.76
C ILE A 117 -20.18 2.97 12.02
N ALA A 118 -21.03 2.24 12.72
CA ALA A 118 -20.80 0.83 13.03
C ALA A 118 -20.70 -0.04 11.77
N ALA A 119 -21.55 0.19 10.78
CA ALA A 119 -21.49 -0.51 9.49
C ALA A 119 -20.19 -0.22 8.74
N ALA A 120 -19.76 1.05 8.70
CA ALA A 120 -18.52 1.43 8.04
C ALA A 120 -17.25 0.91 8.77
N VAL A 121 -17.29 0.81 10.10
CA VAL A 121 -16.20 0.17 10.88
C VAL A 121 -16.14 -1.33 10.58
N ALA A 122 -17.28 -1.99 10.47
CA ALA A 122 -17.36 -3.42 10.14
C ALA A 122 -16.87 -3.75 8.72
N ASP A 123 -16.95 -2.78 7.78
CA ASP A 123 -16.39 -2.90 6.43
C ASP A 123 -14.92 -2.41 6.32
N GLY A 124 -14.29 -2.09 7.43
CA GLY A 124 -12.90 -1.66 7.47
C GLY A 124 -11.93 -2.73 6.97
N PHE A 125 -10.77 -2.30 6.44
CA PHE A 125 -9.76 -3.17 5.80
C PHE A 125 -9.39 -4.39 6.66
N ASP A 126 -9.03 -4.18 7.93
CA ASP A 126 -8.60 -5.26 8.84
C ASP A 126 -9.69 -6.33 9.06
N VAL A 127 -10.98 -5.94 9.00
CA VAL A 127 -12.13 -6.85 9.14
C VAL A 127 -12.43 -7.55 7.83
N SER A 128 -12.51 -6.79 6.74
CA SER A 128 -12.83 -7.32 5.40
C SER A 128 -11.78 -8.33 4.91
N PHE A 129 -10.52 -8.18 5.33
CA PHE A 129 -9.41 -9.06 4.96
C PHE A 129 -8.91 -9.94 6.11
N HIS A 130 -9.72 -10.18 7.14
CA HIS A 130 -9.45 -11.12 8.22
C HIS A 130 -7.99 -11.06 8.71
N LYS A 131 -7.59 -9.88 9.20
CA LYS A 131 -6.25 -9.67 9.72
C LYS A 131 -5.91 -10.67 10.83
N ASP A 132 -4.76 -11.31 10.72
CA ASP A 132 -4.19 -12.20 11.72
C ASP A 132 -2.70 -11.90 11.94
N THR A 133 -2.08 -12.57 12.89
CA THR A 133 -0.65 -12.48 13.14
C THR A 133 -0.04 -13.87 13.12
N VAL A 134 0.94 -14.08 12.26
CA VAL A 134 1.69 -15.33 12.16
C VAL A 134 3.16 -15.09 12.51
N VAL A 135 3.82 -16.10 13.08
CA VAL A 135 5.25 -16.03 13.36
C VAL A 135 6.00 -16.67 12.19
N SER A 136 6.94 -15.92 11.59
CA SER A 136 7.80 -16.41 10.52
C SER A 136 8.76 -17.49 11.02
N HIS A 137 9.42 -18.18 10.10
CA HIS A 137 10.36 -19.26 10.41
C HIS A 137 11.54 -18.84 11.31
N ASP A 138 11.90 -17.56 11.33
CA ASP A 138 12.96 -16.96 12.16
C ASP A 138 12.42 -16.16 13.35
N GLY A 139 11.14 -16.35 13.69
CA GLY A 139 10.53 -15.79 14.90
C GLY A 139 9.98 -14.38 14.77
N VAL A 140 9.97 -13.78 13.57
CA VAL A 140 9.42 -12.44 13.36
C VAL A 140 7.89 -12.50 13.22
N PRO A 141 7.11 -11.76 14.03
CA PRO A 141 5.66 -11.68 13.85
C PRO A 141 5.32 -10.85 12.59
N LEU A 142 4.41 -11.40 11.78
CA LEU A 142 3.90 -10.80 10.54
C LEU A 142 2.40 -10.58 10.67
N ASN A 143 1.93 -9.40 10.31
CA ASN A 143 0.52 -9.19 10.06
C ASN A 143 0.18 -9.79 8.69
N VAL A 144 -0.82 -10.67 8.66
CA VAL A 144 -1.27 -11.38 7.46
C VAL A 144 -2.75 -11.12 7.22
N TYR A 145 -3.16 -11.22 5.98
CA TYR A 145 -4.51 -10.90 5.53
C TYR A 145 -4.98 -11.98 4.56
N GLY A 146 -6.23 -12.40 4.68
CA GLY A 146 -6.85 -13.36 3.77
C GLY A 146 -8.29 -12.99 3.48
N ALA A 147 -8.72 -13.08 2.22
CA ALA A 147 -10.10 -12.86 1.82
C ALA A 147 -10.46 -13.69 0.57
N GLY A 148 -11.74 -13.69 0.27
CA GLY A 148 -12.27 -14.43 -0.88
C GLY A 148 -12.33 -15.95 -0.65
N SER A 149 -12.93 -16.62 -1.61
CA SER A 149 -13.09 -18.08 -1.62
C SER A 149 -12.96 -18.56 -3.05
N GLY A 150 -12.21 -19.60 -3.29
CA GLY A 150 -11.99 -20.18 -4.61
C GLY A 150 -10.88 -21.21 -4.53
N ASP A 151 -10.82 -22.06 -5.55
CA ASP A 151 -9.80 -23.11 -5.63
C ASP A 151 -8.43 -22.54 -6.00
N GLU A 152 -8.40 -21.42 -6.72
CA GLU A 152 -7.18 -20.72 -7.08
C GLU A 152 -6.81 -19.68 -6.02
N ALA A 153 -5.58 -19.74 -5.55
CA ALA A 153 -5.03 -18.76 -4.62
C ALA A 153 -4.12 -17.75 -5.33
N VAL A 154 -4.28 -16.48 -4.97
CA VAL A 154 -3.38 -15.39 -5.36
C VAL A 154 -2.73 -14.85 -4.11
N VAL A 155 -1.40 -14.81 -4.10
CA VAL A 155 -0.63 -14.11 -3.07
C VAL A 155 -0.20 -12.77 -3.62
N LEU A 156 -0.68 -11.70 -3.02
CA LEU A 156 -0.29 -10.34 -3.34
C LEU A 156 0.91 -9.95 -2.47
N VAL A 157 2.05 -9.73 -3.11
CA VAL A 157 3.25 -9.19 -2.46
C VAL A 157 3.18 -7.67 -2.56
N PRO A 158 2.83 -6.96 -1.47
CA PRO A 158 2.61 -5.52 -1.54
C PRO A 158 3.92 -4.74 -1.69
N ALA A 159 3.81 -3.43 -1.90
CA ALA A 159 4.96 -2.54 -1.90
C ALA A 159 5.70 -2.62 -0.55
N CYS A 160 7.01 -2.85 -0.61
CA CYS A 160 7.83 -3.10 0.56
C CYS A 160 7.78 -1.94 1.57
N GLY A 161 7.44 -2.26 2.83
CA GLY A 161 7.39 -1.31 3.92
C GLY A 161 6.14 -0.44 3.98
N MET A 162 5.20 -0.59 3.04
CA MET A 162 3.92 0.12 3.04
C MET A 162 2.83 -0.73 3.72
N PRO A 163 1.81 -0.10 4.35
CA PRO A 163 0.66 -0.83 4.86
C PRO A 163 -0.03 -1.64 3.76
N ALA A 164 -0.50 -2.85 4.09
CA ALA A 164 -1.22 -3.70 3.14
C ALA A 164 -2.46 -3.01 2.54
N ALA A 165 -3.06 -2.07 3.28
CA ALA A 165 -4.16 -1.24 2.80
C ALA A 165 -3.83 -0.40 1.55
N LEU A 166 -2.56 -0.16 1.22
CA LEU A 166 -2.17 0.48 -0.04
C LEU A 166 -2.58 -0.35 -1.26
N ALA A 167 -2.67 -1.67 -1.10
CA ALA A 167 -3.10 -2.60 -2.15
C ALA A 167 -4.58 -3.02 -2.01
N GLU A 168 -5.40 -2.31 -1.22
CA GLU A 168 -6.80 -2.67 -0.97
C GLU A 168 -7.61 -2.84 -2.25
N THR A 169 -7.43 -1.96 -3.24
CA THR A 169 -8.15 -2.04 -4.52
C THR A 169 -7.86 -3.36 -5.24
N TRP A 170 -6.60 -3.77 -5.27
CA TRP A 170 -6.19 -5.07 -5.81
C TRP A 170 -6.78 -6.24 -5.04
N MET A 171 -6.71 -6.20 -3.71
CA MET A 171 -7.23 -7.27 -2.86
C MET A 171 -8.74 -7.43 -3.02
N ARG A 172 -9.50 -6.34 -3.02
CA ARG A 172 -10.95 -6.36 -3.24
C ARG A 172 -11.32 -6.88 -4.65
N PHE A 173 -10.55 -6.50 -5.66
CA PHE A 173 -10.79 -6.94 -7.03
C PHE A 173 -10.56 -8.44 -7.20
N LEU A 174 -9.42 -8.93 -6.74
CA LEU A 174 -9.03 -10.33 -6.86
C LEU A 174 -9.88 -11.26 -5.97
N ALA A 175 -10.32 -10.79 -4.80
CA ALA A 175 -11.10 -11.56 -3.84
C ALA A 175 -12.55 -11.85 -4.30
N ARG A 176 -12.99 -11.29 -5.43
CA ARG A 176 -14.33 -11.56 -5.99
C ARG A 176 -14.49 -13.04 -6.39
N ASP A 177 -13.43 -13.61 -6.97
CA ASP A 177 -13.47 -14.94 -7.59
C ASP A 177 -12.34 -15.86 -7.11
N ARG A 178 -11.41 -15.36 -6.28
CA ARG A 178 -10.21 -16.07 -5.85
C ARG A 178 -9.97 -15.91 -4.37
N ARG A 179 -9.20 -16.83 -3.82
CA ARG A 179 -8.63 -16.68 -2.49
C ARG A 179 -7.41 -15.76 -2.56
N VAL A 180 -7.45 -14.64 -1.88
CA VAL A 180 -6.37 -13.63 -1.89
C VAL A 180 -5.67 -13.61 -0.54
N LEU A 181 -4.35 -13.66 -0.55
CA LEU A 181 -3.50 -13.56 0.62
C LEU A 181 -2.54 -12.38 0.46
N ALA A 182 -2.26 -11.68 1.55
CA ALA A 182 -1.25 -10.62 1.61
C ALA A 182 -0.65 -10.54 3.02
N TRP A 183 0.45 -9.79 3.17
CA TRP A 183 1.05 -9.52 4.48
C TRP A 183 1.74 -8.16 4.49
N GLU A 184 2.12 -7.69 5.66
CA GLU A 184 2.93 -6.49 5.85
C GLU A 184 4.40 -6.86 6.07
N SER A 185 5.30 -6.04 5.54
CA SER A 185 6.75 -6.28 5.60
C SER A 185 7.25 -6.46 7.02
N ARG A 186 8.07 -7.48 7.22
CA ARG A 186 8.69 -7.84 8.51
C ARG A 186 9.38 -6.65 9.20
N GLY A 187 9.29 -6.61 10.52
CA GLY A 187 9.99 -5.61 11.34
C GLY A 187 9.44 -4.20 11.28
N LEU A 188 8.38 -3.92 10.51
CA LEU A 188 7.83 -2.58 10.35
C LEU A 188 6.43 -2.41 10.94
N PHE A 189 5.69 -3.49 11.18
CA PHE A 189 4.28 -3.42 11.59
C PHE A 189 4.01 -4.18 12.88
N GLY A 190 2.99 -3.76 13.62
CA GLY A 190 2.54 -4.42 14.83
C GLY A 190 3.63 -4.56 15.90
N PRO A 191 3.67 -5.68 16.63
CA PRO A 191 4.70 -5.93 17.66
C PRO A 191 6.12 -5.95 17.10
N ALA A 192 6.31 -6.39 15.85
CA ALA A 192 7.62 -6.45 15.18
C ALA A 192 8.27 -5.07 15.01
N ALA A 193 7.49 -4.01 14.83
CA ALA A 193 8.01 -2.65 14.75
C ALA A 193 8.70 -2.17 16.04
N ARG A 194 8.42 -2.83 17.16
CA ARG A 194 8.97 -2.53 18.49
C ARG A 194 10.00 -3.56 18.96
N SER A 195 10.21 -4.63 18.18
CA SER A 195 11.17 -5.71 18.48
C SER A 195 12.59 -5.30 18.07
N GLY A 196 13.58 -6.14 18.40
CA GLY A 196 14.95 -5.99 17.93
C GLY A 196 15.11 -6.02 16.41
N ASP A 197 16.35 -5.89 15.95
CA ASP A 197 16.66 -6.01 14.52
C ASP A 197 16.41 -7.45 14.04
N CYS A 198 15.86 -7.59 12.84
CA CYS A 198 15.64 -8.86 12.17
C CYS A 198 16.35 -8.87 10.79
N ALA A 199 16.49 -10.05 10.18
CA ALA A 199 16.92 -10.16 8.79
C ALA A 199 15.91 -9.44 7.89
N VAL A 200 16.40 -8.64 6.93
CA VAL A 200 15.56 -7.83 6.03
C VAL A 200 15.92 -8.05 4.56
N ASP A 201 16.85 -8.97 4.29
CA ASP A 201 17.24 -9.31 2.92
C ASP A 201 16.09 -9.97 2.13
N VAL A 202 16.26 -10.02 0.82
CA VAL A 202 15.24 -10.57 -0.08
C VAL A 202 14.92 -12.03 0.22
N THR A 203 15.87 -12.81 0.71
CA THR A 203 15.68 -14.24 1.04
C THR A 203 14.73 -14.39 2.23
N ALA A 204 14.94 -13.59 3.28
CA ALA A 204 14.07 -13.57 4.44
C ALA A 204 12.63 -13.13 4.07
N GLN A 205 12.50 -12.11 3.22
CA GLN A 205 11.20 -11.64 2.75
C GLN A 205 10.50 -12.64 1.80
N ALA A 206 11.26 -13.36 0.98
CA ALA A 206 10.72 -14.45 0.17
C ALA A 206 10.25 -15.64 1.02
N ALA A 207 10.94 -15.92 2.13
CA ALA A 207 10.50 -16.94 3.08
C ALA A 207 9.20 -16.55 3.81
N ASP A 208 8.95 -15.26 4.04
CA ASP A 208 7.66 -14.79 4.59
C ASP A 208 6.49 -15.12 3.68
N LEU A 209 6.64 -15.01 2.36
CA LEU A 209 5.62 -15.42 1.40
C LEU A 209 5.18 -16.86 1.65
N PHE A 210 6.12 -17.78 1.85
CA PHE A 210 5.79 -19.18 2.11
C PHE A 210 5.21 -19.39 3.50
N THR A 211 5.65 -18.64 4.50
CA THR A 211 5.03 -18.63 5.84
C THR A 211 3.54 -18.24 5.74
N VAL A 212 3.21 -17.23 4.96
CA VAL A 212 1.82 -16.81 4.72
C VAL A 212 1.04 -17.92 4.00
N MET A 213 1.58 -18.49 2.94
CA MET A 213 0.94 -19.60 2.22
C MET A 213 0.69 -20.81 3.14
N ASP A 214 1.64 -21.16 3.99
CA ASP A 214 1.53 -22.29 4.91
C ASP A 214 0.48 -22.04 6.00
N HIS A 215 0.42 -20.83 6.55
CA HIS A 215 -0.61 -20.44 7.52
C HIS A 215 -2.02 -20.65 6.97
N TYR A 216 -2.22 -20.30 5.71
CA TYR A 216 -3.52 -20.46 5.04
C TYR A 216 -3.69 -21.81 4.35
N ALA A 217 -2.78 -22.78 4.54
CA ALA A 217 -2.79 -24.09 3.90
C ALA A 217 -2.91 -24.02 2.36
N VAL A 218 -2.16 -23.07 1.74
CA VAL A 218 -2.10 -22.90 0.28
C VAL A 218 -0.84 -23.59 -0.24
N PRO A 219 -0.94 -24.73 -0.91
CA PRO A 219 0.22 -25.48 -1.41
C PRO A 219 0.88 -24.82 -2.60
N ARG A 220 0.11 -24.12 -3.44
CA ARG A 220 0.57 -23.46 -4.66
C ARG A 220 -0.30 -22.25 -4.98
N ALA A 221 0.30 -21.15 -5.47
CA ALA A 221 -0.41 -19.92 -5.75
C ALA A 221 0.11 -19.19 -6.99
N HIS A 222 -0.73 -18.32 -7.55
CA HIS A 222 -0.31 -17.23 -8.43
C HIS A 222 0.22 -16.08 -7.59
N ILE A 223 1.35 -15.48 -7.99
CA ILE A 223 1.97 -14.37 -7.24
C ILE A 223 1.83 -13.08 -8.02
N VAL A 224 1.25 -12.07 -7.38
CA VAL A 224 1.19 -10.71 -7.91
C VAL A 224 2.15 -9.84 -7.07
N GLY A 225 3.26 -9.44 -7.65
CA GLY A 225 4.26 -8.61 -6.98
C GLY A 225 4.15 -7.15 -7.39
N LEU A 226 3.95 -6.26 -6.43
CA LEU A 226 3.78 -4.82 -6.65
C LEU A 226 5.04 -4.07 -6.21
N CYS A 227 5.61 -3.22 -7.08
CA CYS A 227 6.81 -2.43 -6.78
C CYS A 227 7.97 -3.33 -6.31
N GLY A 228 8.57 -3.10 -5.14
CA GLY A 228 9.60 -3.96 -4.54
C GLY A 228 9.14 -5.41 -4.31
N GLY A 229 7.83 -5.65 -4.20
CA GLY A 229 7.24 -6.99 -4.13
C GLY A 229 7.52 -7.84 -5.37
N ALA A 230 7.77 -7.23 -6.52
CA ALA A 230 8.15 -7.94 -7.74
C ALA A 230 9.53 -8.64 -7.60
N VAL A 231 10.48 -8.02 -6.92
CA VAL A 231 11.81 -8.61 -6.65
C VAL A 231 11.68 -9.79 -5.67
N ILE A 232 10.85 -9.64 -4.62
CA ILE A 232 10.56 -10.72 -3.67
C ILE A 232 9.90 -11.90 -4.39
N ALA A 233 8.95 -11.64 -5.29
CA ALA A 233 8.26 -12.67 -6.07
C ALA A 233 9.23 -13.48 -6.95
N LEU A 234 10.20 -12.81 -7.63
CA LEU A 234 11.26 -13.47 -8.40
C LEU A 234 12.14 -14.36 -7.50
N ALA A 235 12.59 -13.83 -6.36
CA ALA A 235 13.40 -14.59 -5.42
C ALA A 235 12.66 -15.82 -4.86
N ALA A 236 11.38 -15.66 -4.54
CA ALA A 236 10.52 -16.76 -4.06
C ALA A 236 10.37 -17.85 -5.14
N ALA A 237 10.10 -17.46 -6.40
CA ALA A 237 9.95 -18.40 -7.52
C ALA A 237 11.23 -19.15 -7.82
N ALA A 238 12.37 -18.47 -7.77
CA ALA A 238 13.69 -19.13 -7.94
C ALA A 238 14.02 -20.08 -6.78
N GLY A 239 13.55 -19.79 -5.55
CA GLY A 239 13.84 -20.58 -4.36
C GLY A 239 12.93 -21.81 -4.20
N GLN A 240 11.62 -21.68 -4.46
CA GLN A 240 10.63 -22.75 -4.34
C GLN A 240 9.68 -22.82 -5.55
N PRO A 241 10.18 -23.18 -6.73
CA PRO A 241 9.43 -23.10 -7.99
C PRO A 241 8.14 -23.96 -8.00
N ALA A 242 8.13 -25.08 -7.28
CA ALA A 242 6.95 -25.97 -7.20
C ALA A 242 5.74 -25.32 -6.49
N ARG A 243 5.97 -24.30 -5.66
CA ARG A 243 4.95 -23.59 -4.89
C ARG A 243 4.29 -22.47 -5.70
N ILE A 244 4.78 -22.13 -6.89
CA ILE A 244 4.36 -20.98 -7.67
C ILE A 244 3.82 -21.40 -9.02
N SER A 245 2.59 -21.00 -9.32
CA SER A 245 1.89 -21.30 -10.57
C SER A 245 2.28 -20.34 -11.69
N SER A 246 2.31 -19.06 -11.40
CA SER A 246 2.72 -17.99 -12.31
C SER A 246 3.07 -16.73 -11.52
N LEU A 247 3.73 -15.79 -12.18
CA LEU A 247 4.08 -14.48 -11.65
C LEU A 247 3.41 -13.38 -12.46
N SER A 248 2.97 -12.32 -11.79
CA SER A 248 2.57 -11.06 -12.40
C SER A 248 3.31 -9.93 -11.66
N LEU A 249 4.27 -9.31 -12.32
CA LEU A 249 5.25 -8.39 -11.75
C LEU A 249 4.96 -6.97 -12.23
N TRP A 250 4.63 -6.07 -11.30
CA TRP A 250 4.10 -4.74 -11.62
C TRP A 250 5.04 -3.64 -11.13
N HIS A 251 5.52 -2.80 -12.05
CA HIS A 251 6.34 -1.62 -11.77
C HIS A 251 7.55 -1.93 -10.85
N GLY A 252 8.21 -3.06 -11.08
CA GLY A 252 9.36 -3.48 -10.29
C GLY A 252 10.59 -2.61 -10.52
N ALA A 253 11.24 -2.18 -9.44
CA ALA A 253 12.55 -1.54 -9.50
C ALA A 253 13.63 -2.61 -9.41
N TYR A 254 14.22 -2.95 -10.54
CA TYR A 254 15.16 -4.06 -10.66
C TYR A 254 16.60 -3.58 -10.70
N GLU A 255 17.48 -4.31 -10.01
CA GLU A 255 18.92 -4.15 -10.06
C GLU A 255 19.56 -5.31 -10.83
N PHE A 256 20.56 -5.02 -11.64
CA PHE A 256 21.30 -5.99 -12.43
C PHE A 256 22.79 -5.83 -12.14
N GLY A 257 23.50 -6.93 -11.92
CA GLY A 257 24.93 -6.92 -11.67
C GLY A 257 25.76 -6.34 -12.82
N SER A 258 25.26 -6.44 -14.06
CA SER A 258 25.86 -5.86 -15.27
C SER A 258 25.64 -4.34 -15.42
N GLY A 259 24.80 -3.74 -14.59
CA GLY A 259 24.43 -2.32 -14.62
C GLY A 259 22.94 -2.10 -14.88
N SER A 260 22.34 -1.27 -14.06
CA SER A 260 20.89 -1.06 -14.02
C SER A 260 20.47 0.25 -14.64
N PRO A 261 19.44 0.24 -15.49
CA PRO A 261 18.79 1.47 -15.91
C PRO A 261 18.07 2.08 -14.71
N ARG A 262 18.36 3.34 -14.40
CA ARG A 262 17.75 4.06 -13.29
C ARG A 262 17.37 5.47 -13.71
N THR A 263 16.24 5.94 -13.25
CA THR A 263 15.89 7.36 -13.36
C THR A 263 16.73 8.19 -12.39
N ARG A 264 16.77 9.50 -12.61
CA ARG A 264 17.40 10.40 -11.64
C ARG A 264 16.73 10.31 -10.27
N PHE A 265 15.41 10.32 -10.26
CA PHE A 265 14.62 10.22 -9.03
C PHE A 265 14.91 8.93 -8.26
N GLN A 266 15.00 7.80 -8.97
CA GLN A 266 15.36 6.50 -8.39
C GLN A 266 16.76 6.51 -7.76
N ASN A 267 17.76 7.12 -8.42
CA ASN A 267 19.10 7.27 -7.86
C ASN A 267 19.08 8.10 -6.57
N ASP A 268 18.41 9.27 -6.58
CA ASP A 268 18.29 10.15 -5.42
C ASP A 268 17.66 9.41 -4.22
N LEU A 269 16.61 8.61 -4.45
CA LEU A 269 15.98 7.79 -3.41
C LEU A 269 16.92 6.72 -2.85
N ILE A 270 17.64 5.99 -3.71
CA ILE A 270 18.58 4.93 -3.30
C ILE A 270 19.72 5.53 -2.48
N GLU A 271 20.28 6.67 -2.87
CA GLU A 271 21.32 7.35 -2.12
C GLU A 271 20.84 7.77 -0.72
N LEU A 272 19.67 8.38 -0.62
CA LEU A 272 19.08 8.78 0.67
C LEU A 272 18.78 7.56 1.56
N MET A 273 18.26 6.48 0.99
CA MET A 273 18.03 5.23 1.72
C MET A 273 19.34 4.61 2.20
N THR A 274 20.39 4.63 1.39
CA THR A 274 21.71 4.11 1.74
C THR A 274 22.30 4.88 2.94
N ILE A 275 22.21 6.21 2.92
CA ILE A 275 22.62 7.07 4.05
C ILE A 275 21.81 6.72 5.31
N ALA A 276 20.50 6.64 5.20
CA ALA A 276 19.61 6.36 6.32
C ALA A 276 19.82 4.94 6.90
N ALA A 277 20.08 3.96 6.05
CA ALA A 277 20.31 2.57 6.46
C ALA A 277 21.63 2.35 7.21
N HIS A 278 22.58 3.31 7.12
CA HIS A 278 23.86 3.20 7.79
C HIS A 278 23.74 3.25 9.33
N SER A 279 22.87 4.09 9.87
CA SER A 279 22.65 4.18 11.32
C SER A 279 21.35 4.93 11.66
N ARG A 280 20.83 4.68 12.87
CA ARG A 280 19.67 5.42 13.40
C ARG A 280 19.88 6.94 13.48
N ALA A 281 21.12 7.37 13.71
CA ALA A 281 21.47 8.80 13.70
C ALA A 281 21.41 9.39 12.29
N ALA A 282 21.95 8.68 11.29
CA ALA A 282 21.87 9.06 9.88
C ALA A 282 20.42 9.09 9.39
N ALA A 283 19.60 8.11 9.73
CA ALA A 283 18.17 8.10 9.41
C ALA A 283 17.47 9.36 9.92
N ARG A 284 17.70 9.70 11.19
CA ARG A 284 17.13 10.92 11.79
C ARG A 284 17.52 12.20 11.05
N SER A 285 18.74 12.30 10.53
CA SER A 285 19.22 13.50 9.84
C SER A 285 18.59 13.72 8.48
N VAL A 286 18.15 12.65 7.77
CA VAL A 286 17.61 12.76 6.41
C VAL A 286 16.09 12.49 6.32
N GLN A 287 15.45 12.05 7.40
CA GLN A 287 14.04 11.68 7.43
C GLN A 287 13.10 12.76 6.88
N THR A 288 13.28 14.01 7.34
CA THR A 288 12.43 15.13 6.92
C THR A 288 12.57 15.41 5.42
N ALA A 289 13.81 15.39 4.91
CA ALA A 289 14.05 15.59 3.49
C ALA A 289 13.43 14.47 2.65
N PHE A 290 13.59 13.23 3.09
CA PHE A 290 13.00 12.08 2.41
C PHE A 290 11.46 12.16 2.40
N CYS A 291 10.85 12.51 3.52
CA CYS A 291 9.40 12.72 3.62
C CYS A 291 8.89 13.78 2.64
N GLN A 292 9.62 14.88 2.49
CA GLN A 292 9.27 15.96 1.55
C GLN A 292 9.41 15.51 0.09
N VAL A 293 10.43 14.70 -0.23
CA VAL A 293 10.61 14.13 -1.56
C VAL A 293 9.46 13.17 -1.89
N ALA A 294 9.14 12.26 -0.98
CA ALA A 294 8.04 11.30 -1.14
C ALA A 294 6.69 12.00 -1.39
N LEU A 295 6.41 13.09 -0.67
CA LEU A 295 5.16 13.85 -0.85
C LEU A 295 5.00 14.49 -2.22
N ARG A 296 6.10 14.83 -2.91
CA ARG A 296 6.02 15.46 -4.24
C ARG A 296 5.51 14.52 -5.32
N THR A 297 5.74 13.23 -5.15
CA THR A 297 5.41 12.18 -6.12
C THR A 297 4.25 11.29 -5.69
N THR A 298 3.69 11.54 -4.49
CA THR A 298 2.60 10.72 -3.95
C THR A 298 1.28 11.47 -4.06
N PRO A 299 0.26 10.89 -4.71
CA PRO A 299 -1.08 11.44 -4.73
C PRO A 299 -1.66 11.62 -3.32
N ALA A 300 -2.46 12.68 -3.13
CA ALA A 300 -3.02 13.01 -1.82
C ALA A 300 -3.86 11.86 -1.22
N GLU A 301 -4.52 11.09 -2.07
CA GLU A 301 -5.39 9.97 -1.71
C GLU A 301 -4.63 8.83 -1.02
N THR A 302 -3.36 8.61 -1.36
CA THR A 302 -2.50 7.53 -0.83
C THR A 302 -1.38 8.03 0.08
N ALA A 303 -1.17 9.35 0.17
CA ALA A 303 -0.07 9.93 0.92
C ALA A 303 0.00 9.44 2.38
N HIS A 304 -1.16 9.28 3.04
CA HIS A 304 -1.24 8.78 4.42
C HIS A 304 -0.76 7.32 4.59
N LEU A 305 -0.77 6.51 3.52
CA LEU A 305 -0.26 5.13 3.52
C LEU A 305 1.23 5.10 3.14
N VAL A 306 1.60 5.83 2.09
CA VAL A 306 2.99 5.90 1.61
C VAL A 306 3.93 6.55 2.63
N LEU A 307 3.43 7.50 3.44
CA LEU A 307 4.24 8.17 4.47
C LEU A 307 4.37 7.39 5.78
N TYR A 308 3.69 6.25 5.92
CA TYR A 308 3.77 5.44 7.14
C TYR A 308 5.21 5.17 7.63
N PRO A 309 6.14 4.66 6.80
CA PRO A 309 7.49 4.35 7.26
C PRO A 309 8.33 5.58 7.65
N TYR A 310 7.84 6.78 7.35
CA TYR A 310 8.55 8.03 7.65
C TYR A 310 8.05 8.75 8.90
N THR A 311 7.14 8.14 9.65
CA THR A 311 6.50 8.73 10.84
C THR A 311 7.47 8.98 11.99
N ASN A 312 8.47 8.12 12.14
CA ASN A 312 9.51 8.28 13.16
C ASN A 312 10.87 7.76 12.67
N PRO A 313 12.00 8.21 13.28
CA PRO A 313 13.34 7.84 12.82
C PRO A 313 13.66 6.34 12.89
N GLU A 314 13.11 5.62 13.86
CA GLU A 314 13.35 4.18 13.99
C GLU A 314 12.66 3.40 12.87
N LEU A 315 11.41 3.71 12.60
CA LEU A 315 10.67 3.10 11.52
C LEU A 315 11.30 3.41 10.16
N PHE A 316 11.74 4.66 9.97
CA PHE A 316 12.43 5.08 8.76
C PHE A 316 13.77 4.35 8.58
N TYR A 317 14.57 4.20 9.64
CA TYR A 317 15.80 3.43 9.61
C TYR A 317 15.55 1.97 9.15
N ARG A 318 14.56 1.31 9.73
CA ARG A 318 14.19 -0.06 9.38
C ARG A 318 13.69 -0.18 7.95
N TYR A 319 12.84 0.75 7.51
CA TYR A 319 12.37 0.84 6.14
C TYR A 319 13.52 0.96 5.15
N CYS A 320 14.49 1.86 5.41
CA CYS A 320 15.63 2.06 4.52
C CYS A 320 16.53 0.82 4.45
N ARG A 321 16.67 0.06 5.53
CA ARG A 321 17.38 -1.24 5.51
C ARG A 321 16.62 -2.27 4.68
N LEU A 322 15.31 -2.40 4.88
CA LEU A 322 14.48 -3.38 4.20
C LEU A 322 14.34 -3.06 2.70
N ASN A 323 13.89 -1.86 2.38
CA ASN A 323 13.69 -1.46 0.99
C ASN A 323 15.01 -1.25 0.24
N GLY A 324 16.05 -0.76 0.92
CA GLY A 324 17.40 -0.67 0.37
C GLY A 324 17.98 -2.04 0.01
N SER A 325 17.73 -3.07 0.83
CA SER A 325 18.12 -4.45 0.50
C SER A 325 17.46 -4.93 -0.79
N ILE A 326 16.16 -4.66 -0.98
CA ILE A 326 15.44 -5.00 -2.21
C ILE A 326 16.00 -4.21 -3.41
N ALA A 327 16.17 -2.90 -3.27
CA ALA A 327 16.64 -2.01 -4.34
C ALA A 327 18.07 -2.28 -4.80
N THR A 328 18.86 -3.04 -4.02
CA THR A 328 20.24 -3.43 -4.34
C THR A 328 20.39 -4.93 -4.63
N THR A 329 19.29 -5.68 -4.66
CA THR A 329 19.32 -7.11 -4.97
C THR A 329 19.46 -7.32 -6.47
N ASP A 330 20.58 -7.93 -6.89
CA ASP A 330 20.78 -8.36 -8.26
C ASP A 330 19.76 -9.45 -8.63
N VAL A 331 18.92 -9.17 -9.65
CA VAL A 331 17.88 -10.10 -10.09
C VAL A 331 18.35 -11.06 -11.18
N GLU A 332 19.49 -10.81 -11.85
CA GLU A 332 19.98 -11.66 -12.94
C GLU A 332 20.08 -13.16 -12.56
N PRO A 333 20.56 -13.52 -11.34
CA PRO A 333 20.62 -14.93 -10.94
C PRO A 333 19.26 -15.63 -10.78
N TYR A 334 18.16 -14.86 -10.68
CA TYR A 334 16.79 -15.41 -10.59
C TYR A 334 16.20 -15.66 -11.97
N LEU A 335 16.50 -14.80 -12.97
CA LEU A 335 15.85 -14.82 -14.28
C LEU A 335 16.01 -16.17 -14.98
N THR A 336 17.20 -16.81 -14.87
CA THR A 336 17.47 -18.11 -15.48
C THR A 336 16.87 -19.30 -14.73
N LYS A 337 16.40 -19.09 -13.49
CA LYS A 337 15.80 -20.13 -12.62
C LYS A 337 14.29 -20.10 -12.59
N VAL A 338 13.69 -18.99 -12.99
CA VAL A 338 12.25 -18.80 -12.97
C VAL A 338 11.65 -19.26 -14.29
N GLU A 339 11.14 -20.49 -14.29
CA GLU A 339 10.52 -21.12 -15.45
C GLU A 339 8.98 -20.91 -15.49
N GLN A 340 8.40 -20.36 -14.42
CA GLN A 340 6.98 -20.09 -14.36
C GLN A 340 6.58 -19.05 -15.40
N PRO A 341 5.39 -19.19 -16.01
CA PRO A 341 4.83 -18.13 -16.84
C PRO A 341 4.81 -16.81 -16.06
N THR A 342 5.39 -15.76 -16.64
CA THR A 342 5.53 -14.47 -15.97
C THR A 342 5.04 -13.34 -16.84
N LEU A 343 4.09 -12.55 -16.32
CA LEU A 343 3.68 -11.27 -16.89
C LEU A 343 4.46 -10.16 -16.20
N VAL A 344 5.12 -9.31 -16.95
CA VAL A 344 5.80 -8.11 -16.47
C VAL A 344 5.07 -6.88 -16.98
N VAL A 345 4.64 -6.01 -16.10
CA VAL A 345 3.88 -4.79 -16.43
C VAL A 345 4.61 -3.56 -15.93
N THR A 346 4.71 -2.55 -16.77
CA THR A 346 5.29 -1.23 -16.47
C THR A 346 4.59 -0.14 -17.26
N SER A 347 4.93 1.13 -17.03
CA SER A 347 4.48 2.25 -17.84
C SER A 347 5.68 3.10 -18.28
N GLU A 348 5.53 3.83 -19.41
CA GLU A 348 6.63 4.67 -19.94
C GLU A 348 6.94 5.87 -19.03
N ASP A 349 5.96 6.35 -18.26
CA ASP A 349 6.11 7.55 -17.42
C ASP A 349 6.54 7.24 -15.97
N ASP A 350 6.92 5.97 -15.67
CA ASP A 350 7.36 5.58 -14.33
C ASP A 350 8.77 6.12 -14.02
N GLU A 351 8.83 7.18 -13.20
CA GLU A 351 10.08 7.77 -12.74
C GLU A 351 10.66 7.09 -11.49
N THR A 352 9.87 6.29 -10.78
CA THR A 352 10.31 5.58 -9.55
C THR A 352 10.97 4.25 -9.86
N ALA A 353 10.49 3.54 -10.89
CA ALA A 353 11.08 2.30 -11.39
C ALA A 353 11.27 2.41 -12.90
N HIS A 354 12.53 2.51 -13.37
CA HIS A 354 12.80 2.72 -14.78
C HIS A 354 12.22 1.60 -15.65
N PRO A 355 11.35 1.90 -16.66
CA PRO A 355 10.63 0.89 -17.43
C PRO A 355 11.54 -0.06 -18.20
N GLN A 356 12.77 0.36 -18.53
CA GLN A 356 13.76 -0.50 -19.17
C GLN A 356 14.17 -1.68 -18.27
N GLY A 357 14.14 -1.55 -16.94
CA GLY A 357 14.38 -2.67 -16.02
C GLY A 357 13.33 -3.77 -16.17
N SER A 358 12.07 -3.40 -16.31
CA SER A 358 10.97 -4.34 -16.59
C SER A 358 11.13 -5.03 -17.96
N ARG A 359 11.59 -4.31 -18.99
CA ARG A 359 11.91 -4.90 -20.30
C ARG A 359 13.01 -5.95 -20.20
N GLN A 360 14.10 -5.64 -19.52
CA GLN A 360 15.22 -6.57 -19.31
C GLN A 360 14.80 -7.82 -18.51
N VAL A 361 13.95 -7.65 -17.48
CA VAL A 361 13.41 -8.81 -16.75
C VAL A 361 12.55 -9.69 -17.66
N ALA A 362 11.64 -9.11 -18.44
CA ALA A 362 10.79 -9.87 -19.35
C ALA A 362 11.60 -10.62 -20.43
N GLU A 363 12.65 -10.01 -20.96
CA GLU A 363 13.57 -10.60 -21.95
C GLU A 363 14.45 -11.70 -21.35
N GLY A 364 14.84 -11.56 -20.07
CA GLY A 364 15.70 -12.53 -19.37
C GLY A 364 14.96 -13.77 -18.85
N LEU A 365 13.64 -13.73 -18.79
CA LEU A 365 12.81 -14.84 -18.32
C LEU A 365 12.44 -15.79 -19.47
N PRO A 366 12.62 -17.12 -19.33
CA PRO A 366 12.27 -18.10 -20.36
C PRO A 366 10.81 -18.00 -20.84
N ASN A 367 9.89 -17.68 -19.93
CA ASN A 367 8.45 -17.58 -20.19
C ASN A 367 7.91 -16.18 -19.81
N GLY A 368 8.73 -15.14 -20.04
CA GLY A 368 8.40 -13.75 -19.76
C GLY A 368 7.52 -13.15 -20.87
N ARG A 369 6.50 -12.38 -20.46
CA ARG A 369 5.66 -11.55 -21.32
C ARG A 369 5.70 -10.13 -20.81
N LEU A 370 5.91 -9.16 -21.67
CA LEU A 370 5.94 -7.75 -21.33
C LEU A 370 4.65 -7.06 -21.74
N ARG A 371 4.13 -6.23 -20.85
CA ARG A 371 3.12 -5.24 -21.15
C ARG A 371 3.62 -3.86 -20.70
N VAL A 372 3.55 -2.89 -21.60
CA VAL A 372 3.92 -1.51 -21.33
C VAL A 372 2.71 -0.63 -21.53
N GLU A 373 2.28 0.04 -20.46
CA GLU A 373 1.26 1.07 -20.54
C GLU A 373 1.90 2.37 -21.08
N PRO A 374 1.26 3.04 -22.05
CA PRO A 374 1.83 4.23 -22.66
C PRO A 374 1.88 5.43 -21.70
N HIS A 375 1.02 5.43 -20.70
CA HIS A 375 0.91 6.44 -19.66
C HIS A 375 0.69 5.82 -18.30
N GLY A 376 1.01 6.58 -17.24
CA GLY A 376 0.86 6.20 -15.85
C GLY A 376 2.19 6.27 -15.13
N ASP A 377 2.19 6.94 -13.98
CA ASP A 377 3.32 6.97 -13.06
C ASP A 377 3.35 5.73 -12.17
N HIS A 378 4.33 5.67 -11.27
CA HIS A 378 4.45 4.56 -10.31
C HIS A 378 3.22 4.40 -9.40
N SER A 379 2.53 5.50 -9.09
CA SER A 379 1.34 5.47 -8.22
C SER A 379 0.10 4.94 -8.93
N SER A 380 0.07 4.94 -10.28
CA SER A 380 -1.01 4.35 -11.07
C SER A 380 -1.25 2.88 -10.74
N LEU A 381 -0.21 2.17 -10.29
CA LEU A 381 -0.27 0.81 -9.77
C LEU A 381 -1.27 0.66 -8.60
N PHE A 382 -1.35 1.64 -7.71
CA PHE A 382 -2.21 1.58 -6.51
C PHE A 382 -3.61 2.17 -6.75
N HIS A 383 -3.75 2.95 -7.81
CA HIS A 383 -5.03 3.50 -8.29
C HIS A 383 -5.58 2.73 -9.49
N ALA A 384 -5.02 1.54 -9.75
CA ALA A 384 -5.37 0.73 -10.91
C ALA A 384 -6.89 0.64 -11.09
N ASP A 385 -7.37 0.99 -12.25
CA ASP A 385 -8.75 0.76 -12.62
C ASP A 385 -9.00 -0.75 -12.86
N THR A 386 -10.25 -1.11 -13.00
CA THR A 386 -10.62 -2.52 -13.21
C THR A 386 -10.04 -3.08 -14.50
N THR A 387 -9.81 -2.26 -15.53
CA THR A 387 -9.23 -2.66 -16.83
C THR A 387 -7.79 -3.11 -16.65
N LEU A 388 -7.02 -2.34 -15.89
CA LEU A 388 -5.62 -2.66 -15.63
C LEU A 388 -5.48 -3.92 -14.77
N MET A 389 -6.29 -4.04 -13.70
CA MET A 389 -6.29 -5.23 -12.84
C MET A 389 -6.79 -6.48 -13.59
N GLN A 390 -7.70 -6.33 -14.56
CA GLN A 390 -8.20 -7.42 -15.39
C GLN A 390 -7.09 -8.10 -16.19
N VAL A 391 -6.04 -7.37 -16.56
CA VAL A 391 -4.87 -7.95 -17.25
C VAL A 391 -4.22 -9.06 -16.43
N ALA A 392 -4.09 -8.88 -15.10
CA ALA A 392 -3.56 -9.93 -14.23
C ALA A 392 -4.51 -11.12 -14.15
N VAL A 393 -5.83 -10.87 -14.06
CA VAL A 393 -6.86 -11.91 -14.00
C VAL A 393 -6.89 -12.72 -15.28
N ASP A 394 -6.86 -12.08 -16.44
CA ASP A 394 -6.84 -12.74 -17.75
C ASP A 394 -5.60 -13.61 -17.91
N PHE A 395 -4.43 -13.09 -17.53
CA PHE A 395 -3.19 -13.84 -17.53
C PHE A 395 -3.24 -15.10 -16.63
N ILE A 396 -3.82 -15.00 -15.44
CA ILE A 396 -4.01 -16.15 -14.53
C ILE A 396 -4.97 -17.16 -15.15
N ALA A 397 -6.11 -16.69 -15.71
CA ALA A 397 -7.13 -17.57 -16.31
C ALA A 397 -6.62 -18.32 -17.54
N GLU A 398 -5.81 -17.71 -18.40
CA GLU A 398 -5.16 -18.36 -19.53
C GLU A 398 -4.31 -19.57 -19.09
N ARG A 399 -3.74 -19.54 -17.88
CA ARG A 399 -2.89 -20.61 -17.33
C ARG A 399 -3.65 -21.71 -16.64
N GLY A 400 -4.84 -21.43 -16.14
CA GLY A 400 -5.75 -22.45 -15.59
C GLY A 400 -6.32 -23.40 -16.66
N HIS A 401 -6.27 -23.01 -17.94
CA HIS A 401 -6.90 -23.77 -19.05
C HIS A 401 -5.91 -24.47 -20.00
N ASP A 402 -4.58 -24.42 -19.76
CA ASP A 402 -3.61 -25.11 -20.60
C ASP A 402 -3.09 -26.41 -19.95
N PRO A 403 -3.67 -27.57 -20.30
CA PRO A 403 -3.18 -28.87 -19.82
C PRO A 403 -1.90 -29.36 -20.53
N ARG A 404 -1.32 -28.62 -21.50
CA ARG A 404 -0.24 -29.10 -22.35
C ARG A 404 1.02 -28.25 -22.39
N GLY A 405 1.04 -27.08 -21.74
CA GLY A 405 2.27 -26.27 -21.67
C GLY A 405 2.74 -25.65 -22.99
N GLU A 406 1.88 -25.54 -23.99
CA GLU A 406 2.27 -24.91 -25.26
C GLU A 406 2.25 -23.37 -25.14
N PRO A 407 3.26 -22.66 -25.70
CA PRO A 407 3.28 -21.20 -25.70
C PRO A 407 2.17 -20.67 -26.60
N LEU A 408 1.18 -19.99 -26.00
CA LEU A 408 0.15 -19.28 -26.75
C LEU A 408 0.76 -18.01 -27.38
N SER A 409 0.81 -17.96 -28.70
CA SER A 409 1.09 -16.73 -29.43
C SER A 409 -0.17 -15.85 -29.38
N ILE A 410 -0.11 -14.75 -28.65
CA ILE A 410 -1.15 -13.71 -28.74
C ILE A 410 -0.62 -12.62 -29.63
N ASP A 411 -1.18 -12.51 -30.82
CA ASP A 411 -1.10 -11.29 -31.63
C ASP A 411 -1.81 -10.17 -30.87
N CYS A 412 -1.02 -9.26 -30.35
CA CYS A 412 -1.52 -8.06 -29.69
C CYS A 412 -2.01 -7.10 -30.78
N PRO A 413 -3.30 -6.72 -30.84
CA PRO A 413 -3.73 -5.66 -31.76
C PRO A 413 -3.03 -4.36 -31.34
N ARG A 414 -2.22 -3.83 -32.24
CA ARG A 414 -1.69 -2.46 -32.13
C ARG A 414 -2.87 -1.52 -32.23
N PHE A 415 -3.23 -0.91 -31.13
CA PHE A 415 -4.12 0.25 -31.19
C PHE A 415 -3.31 1.44 -31.71
N VAL A 416 -3.81 1.98 -32.83
CA VAL A 416 -3.34 3.22 -33.47
C VAL A 416 -3.86 4.42 -32.67
#